data_f2a1210f953453d1683a7ae914a98d62
#
_entry.id   f2a1210f953453d1683a7ae914a98d62
#
_cell.length_a   1.000
_cell.length_b   1.000
_cell.length_c   1.000
_cell.angle_alpha   90.00
_cell.angle_beta   90.00
_cell.angle_gamma   90.00
#
_symmetry.space_group_name_H-M   'P 1'
#
loop_
_entity.id
_entity.type
_entity.pdbx_description
1 polymer ?
#
loop_
_entity_poly.entity_id
_entity_poly.type
_entity_poly.pdbx_seq_one_letter_code
_entity_poly.pdbx_strand_id
1 'polypeptide(L)'
;MLRASSILKHIEQLTRKMIEIGLSEDQNFPSKKEYSGKIEEIGVQTRNSDRNSDSSIFLKSIPYQEMYRTLCEQRIFNIKMIDGALIHMQYRFKNKKIENHRLSFFPAPNLEVFQNEPNIYIEDEIYNDILDKRIVTVPLRFDFDIREKVSSPIIHPVSHFTIGQYKNCRIPVSSALTPYQ
;
A
#
# COMPACT_ATOMS: atom_id res chain seq x y z
N MET A 1 -14.81 3.16 -16.92
CA MET A 1 -14.79 4.14 -15.80
C MET A 1 -14.64 3.36 -14.49
N LEU A 2 -13.62 3.64 -13.69
CA LEU A 2 -13.41 2.98 -12.39
C LEU A 2 -14.55 3.33 -11.43
N ARG A 3 -15.15 2.30 -10.82
CA ARG A 3 -16.22 2.44 -9.83
C ARG A 3 -15.77 1.87 -8.49
N ALA A 4 -16.27 2.41 -7.39
CA ALA A 4 -15.96 1.95 -6.03
C ALA A 4 -16.19 0.44 -5.86
N SER A 5 -17.32 -0.09 -6.32
CA SER A 5 -17.63 -1.53 -6.25
C SER A 5 -16.68 -2.40 -7.06
N SER A 6 -16.19 -1.93 -8.21
CA SER A 6 -15.22 -2.66 -9.01
C SER A 6 -13.86 -2.71 -8.32
N ILE A 7 -13.40 -1.60 -7.74
CA ILE A 7 -12.15 -1.55 -6.99
C ILE A 7 -12.20 -2.46 -5.75
N LEU A 8 -13.29 -2.42 -4.98
CA LEU A 8 -13.49 -3.33 -3.85
C LEU A 8 -13.30 -4.79 -4.28
N LYS A 9 -14.03 -5.20 -5.34
CA LYS A 9 -13.94 -6.55 -5.89
C LYS A 9 -12.54 -6.89 -6.39
N HIS A 10 -11.84 -5.96 -7.03
CA HIS A 10 -10.46 -6.18 -7.50
C HIS A 10 -9.50 -6.43 -6.35
N ILE A 11 -9.57 -5.64 -5.25
CA ILE A 11 -8.72 -5.85 -4.09
C ILE A 11 -9.03 -7.21 -3.44
N GLU A 12 -10.31 -7.56 -3.29
CA GLU A 12 -10.71 -8.87 -2.76
C GLU A 12 -10.18 -10.03 -3.61
N GLN A 13 -10.31 -9.94 -4.94
CA GLN A 13 -9.82 -10.97 -5.86
C GLN A 13 -8.31 -11.09 -5.82
N LEU A 14 -7.58 -9.97 -5.79
CA LEU A 14 -6.13 -9.96 -5.66
C LEU A 14 -5.70 -10.62 -4.35
N THR A 15 -6.32 -10.22 -3.23
CA THR A 15 -6.04 -10.81 -1.91
C THR A 15 -6.26 -12.32 -1.91
N ARG A 16 -7.40 -12.80 -2.45
CA ARG A 16 -7.67 -14.24 -2.58
C ARG A 16 -6.62 -14.93 -3.43
N LYS A 17 -6.23 -14.33 -4.55
CA LYS A 17 -5.21 -14.90 -5.44
C LYS A 17 -3.86 -15.04 -4.74
N MET A 18 -3.45 -14.02 -3.96
CA MET A 18 -2.20 -14.08 -3.20
C MET A 18 -2.22 -15.17 -2.12
N ILE A 19 -3.38 -15.43 -1.49
CA ILE A 19 -3.57 -16.55 -0.57
C ILE A 19 -3.47 -17.89 -1.30
N GLU A 20 -4.18 -18.03 -2.43
CA GLU A 20 -4.21 -19.28 -3.23
C GLU A 20 -2.85 -19.73 -3.71
N ILE A 21 -1.97 -18.77 -4.09
CA ILE A 21 -0.61 -19.08 -4.57
C ILE A 21 0.43 -19.10 -3.45
N GLY A 22 0.02 -19.00 -2.18
CA GLY A 22 0.91 -19.10 -1.02
C GLY A 22 1.81 -17.90 -0.77
N LEU A 23 1.56 -16.73 -1.39
CA LEU A 23 2.37 -15.52 -1.21
C LEU A 23 1.86 -14.60 -0.08
N SER A 24 0.73 -14.90 0.55
CA SER A 24 0.18 -14.12 1.67
C SER A 24 0.39 -14.85 2.98
N GLU A 25 1.12 -14.24 3.91
CA GLU A 25 1.25 -14.68 5.30
C GLU A 25 0.04 -14.23 6.14
N ASP A 26 -0.36 -12.96 5.95
CA ASP A 26 -1.48 -12.34 6.67
C ASP A 26 -2.22 -11.35 5.75
N GLN A 27 -3.52 -11.16 5.99
CA GLN A 27 -4.35 -10.32 5.13
C GLN A 27 -5.47 -9.61 5.87
N ASN A 28 -5.84 -8.43 5.34
CA ASN A 28 -7.03 -7.70 5.73
C ASN A 28 -7.87 -7.42 4.48
N PHE A 29 -9.08 -7.97 4.43
CA PHE A 29 -10.00 -7.69 3.34
C PHE A 29 -10.45 -6.23 3.38
N PRO A 30 -10.60 -5.59 2.21
CA PRO A 30 -11.04 -4.21 2.14
C PRO A 30 -12.50 -4.08 2.55
N SER A 31 -12.87 -2.91 3.02
CA SER A 31 -14.26 -2.53 3.25
C SER A 31 -14.58 -1.22 2.54
N LYS A 32 -15.86 -1.01 2.28
CA LYS A 32 -16.38 0.25 1.77
C LYS A 32 -17.02 1.03 2.90
N LYS A 33 -16.61 2.29 3.07
CA LYS A 33 -17.26 3.27 3.95
C LYS A 33 -17.91 4.36 3.11
N GLU A 34 -19.10 4.78 3.49
CA GLU A 34 -19.82 5.87 2.85
C GLU A 34 -19.94 7.05 3.83
N TYR A 35 -19.67 8.24 3.34
CA TYR A 35 -19.73 9.47 4.11
C TYR A 35 -20.72 10.45 3.47
N SER A 36 -21.12 11.45 4.25
CA SER A 36 -21.91 12.58 3.74
C SER A 36 -21.22 13.25 2.52
N GLY A 37 -22.00 13.78 1.59
CA GLY A 37 -21.44 14.41 0.38
C GLY A 37 -21.09 13.45 -0.76
N LYS A 38 -21.69 12.24 -0.78
CA LYS A 38 -21.46 11.20 -1.81
C LYS A 38 -19.98 10.79 -1.92
N ILE A 39 -19.33 10.66 -0.77
CA ILE A 39 -17.96 10.19 -0.66
C ILE A 39 -17.99 8.71 -0.30
N GLU A 40 -17.23 7.90 -1.03
CA GLU A 40 -17.03 6.48 -0.80
C GLU A 40 -15.53 6.22 -0.61
N GLU A 41 -15.14 5.53 0.45
CA GLU A 41 -13.76 5.10 0.70
C GLU A 41 -13.67 3.58 0.71
N ILE A 42 -12.63 3.05 0.06
CA ILE A 42 -12.30 1.64 0.02
C ILE A 42 -10.89 1.47 0.56
N GLY A 43 -10.74 0.60 1.52
CA GLY A 43 -9.45 0.31 2.15
C GLY A 43 -9.61 -0.60 3.35
N VAL A 44 -8.53 -0.80 4.07
CA VAL A 44 -8.52 -1.57 5.32
C VAL A 44 -9.15 -0.75 6.44
N GLN A 45 -9.93 -1.39 7.28
CA GLN A 45 -10.43 -0.75 8.51
C GLN A 45 -9.38 -0.91 9.61
N THR A 46 -8.88 0.20 10.11
CA THR A 46 -8.07 0.21 11.33
C THR A 46 -8.94 0.14 12.57
N ARG A 47 -8.45 -0.52 13.61
CA ARG A 47 -9.17 -0.68 14.87
C ARG A 47 -9.36 0.66 15.60
N ASN A 48 -8.51 1.63 15.38
CA ASN A 48 -8.58 2.97 15.95
C ASN A 48 -9.20 3.92 14.93
N SER A 49 -10.50 4.15 15.05
CA SER A 49 -11.33 4.91 14.11
C SER A 49 -11.16 6.44 14.17
N ASP A 50 -10.07 6.95 14.70
CA ASP A 50 -9.78 8.39 14.66
C ASP A 50 -9.43 8.79 13.22
N ARG A 51 -10.34 9.56 12.62
CA ARG A 51 -10.42 9.95 11.20
C ARG A 51 -9.14 10.54 10.58
N ASN A 52 -8.12 10.83 11.38
CA ASN A 52 -6.86 11.47 10.95
C ASN A 52 -5.63 10.57 11.09
N SER A 53 -5.73 9.35 11.67
CA SER A 53 -4.55 8.55 12.00
C SER A 53 -4.02 7.73 10.81
N ASP A 54 -4.91 7.19 9.96
CA ASP A 54 -4.54 6.21 8.96
C ASP A 54 -3.67 6.75 7.82
N SER A 55 -3.96 7.97 7.37
CA SER A 55 -3.17 8.60 6.30
C SER A 55 -1.96 9.37 6.82
N SER A 56 -1.94 9.72 8.11
CA SER A 56 -0.89 10.57 8.70
C SER A 56 0.43 9.84 8.87
N ILE A 57 0.41 8.52 9.09
CA ILE A 57 1.63 7.75 9.31
C ILE A 57 2.55 7.74 8.09
N PHE A 58 1.98 7.72 6.87
CA PHE A 58 2.72 7.78 5.62
C PHE A 58 3.36 9.14 5.35
N LEU A 59 2.92 10.17 6.06
CA LEU A 59 3.37 11.56 5.93
C LEU A 59 4.33 11.98 7.05
N LYS A 60 4.48 11.16 8.10
CA LYS A 60 5.39 11.45 9.20
C LYS A 60 6.84 11.29 8.74
N SER A 61 7.69 12.21 9.15
CA SER A 61 9.14 12.12 8.98
C SER A 61 9.72 11.28 10.11
N ILE A 62 9.49 9.97 10.06
CA ILE A 62 10.00 8.97 11.01
C ILE A 62 10.87 7.96 10.29
N PRO A 63 11.80 7.27 10.98
CA PRO A 63 12.58 6.19 10.40
C PRO A 63 11.70 5.10 9.77
N TYR A 64 12.14 4.53 8.66
CA TYR A 64 11.36 3.54 7.93
C TYR A 64 11.01 2.32 8.78
N GLN A 65 11.93 1.81 9.59
CA GLN A 65 11.68 0.71 10.52
C GLN A 65 10.54 0.99 11.49
N GLU A 66 10.49 2.20 12.04
CA GLU A 66 9.43 2.63 12.96
C GLU A 66 8.08 2.72 12.24
N MET A 67 8.06 3.28 11.04
CA MET A 67 6.86 3.33 10.20
C MET A 67 6.37 1.90 9.88
N TYR A 68 7.25 1.02 9.41
CA TYR A 68 6.91 -0.36 9.07
C TYR A 68 6.36 -1.12 10.28
N ARG A 69 7.03 -1.02 11.45
CA ARG A 69 6.54 -1.63 12.70
C ARG A 69 5.15 -1.15 13.06
N THR A 70 4.89 0.16 12.98
CA THR A 70 3.57 0.71 13.27
C THR A 70 2.51 0.21 12.28
N LEU A 71 2.84 0.07 10.99
CA LEU A 71 1.94 -0.50 9.99
C LEU A 71 1.57 -1.95 10.33
N CYS A 72 2.53 -2.75 10.78
CA CYS A 72 2.30 -4.13 11.23
C CYS A 72 1.43 -4.17 12.50
N GLU A 73 1.78 -3.44 13.56
CA GLU A 73 1.08 -3.42 14.84
C GLU A 73 -0.38 -2.97 14.69
N GLN A 74 -0.62 -1.93 13.88
CA GLN A 74 -1.95 -1.41 13.63
C GLN A 74 -2.69 -2.14 12.50
N ARG A 75 -2.02 -3.10 11.85
CA ARG A 75 -2.53 -3.88 10.70
C ARG A 75 -3.01 -3.00 9.54
N ILE A 76 -2.24 -1.95 9.22
CA ILE A 76 -2.54 -1.02 8.11
C ILE A 76 -1.95 -1.58 6.80
N PHE A 77 -2.45 -2.71 6.36
CA PHE A 77 -2.10 -3.36 5.08
C PHE A 77 -3.24 -4.22 4.60
N ASN A 78 -3.34 -4.44 3.29
CA ASN A 78 -4.25 -5.43 2.71
C ASN A 78 -3.64 -6.82 2.73
N ILE A 79 -2.35 -6.92 2.42
CA ILE A 79 -1.61 -8.17 2.32
C ILE A 79 -0.26 -7.97 3.00
N LYS A 80 0.10 -8.88 3.91
CA LYS A 80 1.46 -9.11 4.36
C LYS A 80 1.99 -10.33 3.62
N MET A 81 3.05 -10.15 2.88
CA MET A 81 3.66 -11.20 2.08
C MET A 81 4.56 -12.09 2.93
N ILE A 82 4.91 -13.27 2.40
CA ILE A 82 5.77 -14.25 3.07
C ILE A 82 7.18 -13.73 3.36
N ASP A 83 7.69 -12.77 2.59
CA ASP A 83 8.95 -12.05 2.83
C ASP A 83 8.81 -10.88 3.82
N GLY A 84 7.62 -10.74 4.42
CA GLY A 84 7.26 -9.64 5.31
C GLY A 84 6.85 -8.34 4.59
N ALA A 85 6.95 -8.23 3.29
CA ALA A 85 6.54 -7.02 2.59
C ALA A 85 5.03 -6.74 2.77
N LEU A 86 4.66 -5.45 2.89
CA LEU A 86 3.26 -5.06 3.05
C LEU A 86 2.75 -4.39 1.78
N ILE A 87 1.57 -4.80 1.34
CA ILE A 87 0.80 -4.15 0.27
C ILE A 87 -0.38 -3.42 0.90
N HIS A 88 -0.45 -2.12 0.68
CA HIS A 88 -1.57 -1.28 1.13
C HIS A 88 -2.24 -0.60 -0.05
N MET A 89 -3.57 -0.69 -0.10
CA MET A 89 -4.39 -0.14 -1.18
C MET A 89 -5.55 0.65 -0.59
N GLN A 90 -5.65 1.92 -0.94
CA GLN A 90 -6.71 2.82 -0.49
C GLN A 90 -7.21 3.65 -1.67
N TYR A 91 -8.53 3.78 -1.77
CA TYR A 91 -9.22 4.55 -2.81
C TYR A 91 -10.31 5.40 -2.20
N ARG A 92 -10.44 6.62 -2.71
CA ARG A 92 -11.53 7.53 -2.37
C ARG A 92 -12.23 8.02 -3.62
N PHE A 93 -13.53 7.94 -3.58
CA PHE A 93 -14.43 8.40 -4.64
C PHE A 93 -15.29 9.55 -4.13
N LYS A 94 -15.55 10.51 -5.00
CA LYS A 94 -16.52 11.60 -4.78
C LYS A 94 -17.43 11.70 -6.00
N ASN A 95 -18.75 11.71 -5.76
CA ASN A 95 -19.73 11.70 -6.86
C ASN A 95 -19.48 10.56 -7.87
N LYS A 96 -19.13 9.35 -7.41
CA LYS A 96 -18.81 8.16 -8.22
C LYS A 96 -17.56 8.28 -9.09
N LYS A 97 -16.78 9.37 -8.99
CA LYS A 97 -15.49 9.55 -9.67
C LYS A 97 -14.37 9.36 -8.67
N ILE A 98 -13.25 8.79 -9.13
CA ILE A 98 -12.06 8.68 -8.28
C ILE A 98 -11.56 10.08 -7.92
N GLU A 99 -11.40 10.35 -6.65
CA GLU A 99 -10.84 11.60 -6.12
C GLU A 99 -9.36 11.42 -5.79
N ASN A 100 -9.02 10.36 -5.06
CA ASN A 100 -7.64 9.97 -4.82
C ASN A 100 -7.50 8.46 -4.63
N HIS A 101 -6.28 7.96 -4.80
CA HIS A 101 -5.87 6.65 -4.35
C HIS A 101 -4.43 6.68 -3.83
N ARG A 102 -4.10 5.65 -3.06
CA ARG A 102 -2.74 5.32 -2.64
C ARG A 102 -2.55 3.82 -2.74
N LEU A 103 -1.58 3.42 -3.54
CA LEU A 103 -1.08 2.06 -3.63
C LEU A 103 0.36 2.06 -3.11
N SER A 104 0.65 1.25 -2.11
CA SER A 104 1.95 1.27 -1.46
C SER A 104 2.47 -0.14 -1.28
N PHE A 105 3.75 -0.30 -1.54
CA PHE A 105 4.53 -1.48 -1.25
C PHE A 105 5.62 -1.10 -0.24
N PHE A 106 5.66 -1.80 0.89
CA PHE A 106 6.59 -1.58 1.97
C PHE A 106 7.40 -2.85 2.20
N PRO A 107 8.63 -2.95 1.67
CA PRO A 107 9.50 -4.09 1.93
C PRO A 107 9.78 -4.25 3.43
N ALA A 108 9.93 -5.47 3.90
CA ALA A 108 10.34 -5.70 5.28
C ALA A 108 11.75 -5.14 5.51
N PRO A 109 11.97 -4.28 6.52
CA PRO A 109 13.29 -3.69 6.75
C PRO A 109 14.30 -4.69 7.27
N ASN A 110 13.86 -5.80 7.87
CA ASN A 110 14.72 -6.73 8.61
C ASN A 110 14.54 -8.20 8.20
N LEU A 111 13.84 -8.58 7.17
CA LEU A 111 13.65 -9.98 6.78
C LEU A 111 13.52 -10.94 8.02
N GLU A 112 12.59 -10.62 8.94
CA GLU A 112 12.48 -11.30 10.25
C GLU A 112 12.31 -12.81 10.13
N VAL A 113 11.58 -13.28 9.13
CA VAL A 113 11.39 -14.71 8.88
C VAL A 113 12.73 -15.37 8.55
N PHE A 114 13.55 -14.72 7.73
CA PHE A 114 14.90 -15.22 7.41
C PHE A 114 15.81 -15.28 8.63
N GLN A 115 15.72 -14.35 9.55
CA GLN A 115 16.52 -14.34 10.78
C GLN A 115 16.10 -15.47 11.73
N ASN A 116 14.83 -15.83 11.74
CA ASN A 116 14.30 -16.88 12.62
C ASN A 116 14.45 -18.29 12.04
N GLU A 117 14.30 -18.46 10.73
CA GLU A 117 14.38 -19.74 10.04
C GLU A 117 15.12 -19.63 8.70
N PRO A 118 16.44 -19.36 8.71
CA PRO A 118 17.21 -19.12 7.49
C PRO A 118 17.25 -20.33 6.52
N ASN A 119 17.06 -21.54 7.03
CA ASN A 119 17.11 -22.75 6.19
C ASN A 119 15.94 -22.86 5.22
N ILE A 120 14.73 -22.36 5.58
CA ILE A 120 13.57 -22.37 4.69
C ILE A 120 13.87 -21.60 3.40
N TYR A 121 14.62 -20.52 3.49
CA TYR A 121 14.97 -19.68 2.36
C TYR A 121 16.13 -20.22 1.51
N ILE A 122 16.98 -21.08 2.10
CA ILE A 122 18.09 -21.70 1.37
C ILE A 122 17.58 -22.91 0.56
N GLU A 123 16.56 -23.61 1.06
CA GLU A 123 16.03 -24.82 0.46
C GLU A 123 14.97 -24.54 -0.63
N ASP A 124 14.32 -23.37 -0.63
CA ASP A 124 13.31 -22.99 -1.59
C ASP A 124 13.84 -21.94 -2.58
N GLU A 125 13.91 -22.28 -3.88
CA GLU A 125 14.41 -21.40 -4.93
C GLU A 125 13.65 -20.06 -5.01
N ILE A 126 12.34 -20.05 -4.67
CA ILE A 126 11.52 -18.84 -4.66
C ILE A 126 12.06 -17.83 -3.64
N TYR A 127 12.52 -18.29 -2.51
CA TYR A 127 13.04 -17.42 -1.46
C TYR A 127 14.48 -16.94 -1.73
N ASN A 128 15.29 -17.69 -2.46
CA ASN A 128 16.63 -17.26 -2.83
C ASN A 128 16.63 -16.00 -3.70
N ASP A 129 15.66 -15.85 -4.60
CA ASP A 129 15.52 -14.66 -5.44
C ASP A 129 15.08 -13.43 -4.65
N ILE A 130 14.34 -13.62 -3.56
CA ILE A 130 13.84 -12.55 -2.68
C ILE A 130 14.93 -12.02 -1.73
N LEU A 131 15.95 -12.83 -1.45
CA LEU A 131 16.91 -12.59 -0.37
C LEU A 131 18.24 -11.98 -0.80
N ASP A 132 18.33 -11.33 -1.94
CA ASP A 132 19.55 -10.58 -2.27
C ASP A 132 19.76 -9.44 -1.27
N LYS A 133 20.71 -9.65 -0.34
CA LYS A 133 21.11 -8.68 0.70
C LYS A 133 21.60 -7.34 0.15
N ARG A 134 21.83 -7.27 -1.18
CA ARG A 134 22.24 -6.04 -1.88
C ARG A 134 21.06 -5.20 -2.32
N ILE A 135 19.83 -5.70 -2.22
CA ILE A 135 18.64 -4.91 -2.55
C ILE A 135 18.40 -3.90 -1.42
N VAL A 136 18.43 -2.64 -1.77
CA VAL A 136 18.06 -1.56 -0.86
C VAL A 136 16.55 -1.58 -0.68
N THR A 137 16.09 -1.87 0.54
CA THR A 137 14.67 -1.89 0.87
C THR A 137 14.14 -0.46 0.99
N VAL A 138 13.36 -0.02 0.02
CA VAL A 138 12.72 1.29 0.03
C VAL A 138 11.23 1.15 -0.24
N PRO A 139 10.36 1.92 0.44
CA PRO A 139 8.94 1.94 0.14
C PRO A 139 8.69 2.49 -1.27
N LEU A 140 7.71 1.89 -1.95
CA LEU A 140 7.23 2.32 -3.25
C LEU A 140 5.77 2.74 -3.12
N ARG A 141 5.39 3.89 -3.72
CA ARG A 141 4.00 4.37 -3.68
C ARG A 141 3.57 4.93 -5.01
N PHE A 142 2.36 4.58 -5.40
CA PHE A 142 1.62 5.22 -6.47
C PHE A 142 0.49 6.04 -5.85
N ASP A 143 0.59 7.35 -5.93
CA ASP A 143 -0.40 8.29 -5.42
C ASP A 143 -1.12 8.99 -6.59
N PHE A 144 -2.42 9.12 -6.47
CA PHE A 144 -3.28 9.91 -7.36
C PHE A 144 -4.16 10.82 -6.52
N ASP A 145 -4.17 12.12 -6.82
CA ASP A 145 -4.99 13.10 -6.09
C ASP A 145 -5.34 14.28 -7.00
N ILE A 146 -6.62 14.41 -7.33
CA ILE A 146 -7.13 15.48 -8.19
C ILE A 146 -7.50 16.76 -7.44
N ARG A 147 -7.35 16.78 -6.12
CA ARG A 147 -7.71 17.95 -5.31
C ARG A 147 -6.73 19.11 -5.59
N GLU A 148 -7.23 20.24 -6.09
CA GLU A 148 -6.43 21.41 -6.46
C GLU A 148 -5.53 21.94 -5.35
N LYS A 149 -5.96 21.80 -4.08
CA LYS A 149 -5.18 22.23 -2.91
C LYS A 149 -3.95 21.36 -2.63
N VAL A 150 -3.89 20.17 -3.21
CA VAL A 150 -2.83 19.17 -2.97
C VAL A 150 -1.91 19.07 -4.18
N SER A 151 -2.46 19.14 -5.39
CA SER A 151 -1.69 18.96 -6.62
C SER A 151 -1.01 20.25 -7.10
N SER A 152 0.18 20.09 -7.65
CA SER A 152 0.97 21.15 -8.30
C SER A 152 1.72 20.53 -9.48
N PRO A 153 1.70 21.10 -10.68
CA PRO A 153 2.13 20.44 -11.91
C PRO A 153 3.54 19.81 -11.87
N ILE A 154 4.49 20.40 -11.17
CA ILE A 154 5.88 19.95 -11.13
C ILE A 154 6.24 19.32 -9.78
N ILE A 155 5.85 19.98 -8.68
CA ILE A 155 6.29 19.58 -7.33
C ILE A 155 5.45 18.45 -6.78
N HIS A 156 4.14 18.42 -7.12
CA HIS A 156 3.20 17.41 -6.65
C HIS A 156 2.20 17.05 -7.76
N PRO A 157 2.62 16.30 -8.78
CA PRO A 157 1.75 15.90 -9.89
C PRO A 157 0.51 15.16 -9.40
N VAL A 158 -0.62 15.32 -10.11
CA VAL A 158 -1.90 14.65 -9.81
C VAL A 158 -1.71 13.14 -9.68
N SER A 159 -0.93 12.54 -10.56
CA SER A 159 -0.58 11.13 -10.53
C SER A 159 0.94 10.99 -10.52
N HIS A 160 1.48 10.32 -9.52
CA HIS A 160 2.91 10.19 -9.38
C HIS A 160 3.31 8.91 -8.64
N PHE A 161 4.51 8.45 -8.97
CA PHE A 161 5.21 7.38 -8.28
C PHE A 161 6.28 7.98 -7.37
N THR A 162 6.38 7.47 -6.14
CA THR A 162 7.37 7.88 -5.16
C THR A 162 8.22 6.68 -4.75
N ILE A 163 9.55 6.85 -4.80
CA ILE A 163 10.52 5.87 -4.33
C ILE A 163 11.11 6.36 -3.01
N GLY A 164 11.07 5.50 -1.98
CA GLY A 164 11.62 5.82 -0.68
C GLY A 164 10.82 6.88 0.08
N GLN A 165 11.49 7.52 1.04
CA GLN A 165 10.99 8.62 1.87
C GLN A 165 11.62 9.96 1.49
N TYR A 166 12.24 10.04 0.32
CA TYR A 166 12.93 11.27 -0.11
C TYR A 166 11.94 12.40 -0.38
N LYS A 167 12.24 13.55 0.18
CA LYS A 167 11.46 14.75 -0.05
C LYS A 167 11.53 15.14 -1.54
N ASN A 168 10.36 15.39 -2.13
CA ASN A 168 10.21 15.79 -3.55
C ASN A 168 10.65 14.74 -4.60
N CYS A 169 10.84 13.48 -4.23
CA CYS A 169 11.08 12.40 -5.18
C CYS A 169 9.73 11.88 -5.72
N ARG A 170 9.14 12.62 -6.67
CA ARG A 170 7.86 12.27 -7.31
C ARG A 170 8.04 12.19 -8.81
N ILE A 171 7.83 11.01 -9.37
CA ILE A 171 7.91 10.75 -10.81
C ILE A 171 6.49 10.81 -11.36
N PRO A 172 6.15 11.75 -12.25
CA PRO A 172 4.82 11.82 -12.84
C PRO A 172 4.47 10.53 -13.59
N VAL A 173 3.22 10.06 -13.42
CA VAL A 173 2.66 8.93 -14.18
C VAL A 173 1.36 9.34 -14.85
N SER A 174 0.95 8.62 -15.88
CA SER A 174 -0.07 9.08 -16.82
C SER A 174 -1.51 9.06 -16.29
N SER A 175 -1.82 8.20 -15.30
CA SER A 175 -3.20 8.02 -14.83
C SER A 175 -3.28 7.41 -13.44
N ALA A 176 -4.51 7.38 -12.88
CA ALA A 176 -4.84 6.56 -11.73
C ALA A 176 -4.73 5.07 -12.06
N LEU A 177 -4.21 4.28 -11.12
CA LEU A 177 -3.99 2.84 -11.27
C LEU A 177 -5.14 2.03 -10.64
N THR A 178 -5.35 0.84 -11.18
CA THR A 178 -6.18 -0.20 -10.56
C THR A 178 -5.31 -1.17 -9.74
N PRO A 179 -5.89 -2.01 -8.88
CA PRO A 179 -5.13 -3.03 -8.15
C PRO A 179 -4.39 -4.06 -9.02
N TYR A 180 -4.74 -4.16 -10.30
CA TYR A 180 -4.11 -5.09 -11.25
C TYR A 180 -3.05 -4.46 -12.18
N GLN A 181 -2.80 -3.18 -12.07
CA GLN A 181 -1.77 -2.45 -12.83
C GLN A 181 -0.53 -2.20 -11.99
#